data_f4979cb3e473a905a7aaf999eaefa688
#
_entry.id   f4979cb3e473a905a7aaf999eaefa688
#
_cell.length_a   1.000
_cell.length_b   1.000
_cell.length_c   1.000
_cell.angle_alpha   90.00
_cell.angle_beta   90.00
_cell.angle_gamma   90.00
#
_symmetry.space_group_name_H-M   'P 1'
#
loop_
_entity.id
_entity.type
_entity.pdbx_description
1 polymer ?
#
loop_
_entity_poly.entity_id
_entity_poly.type
_entity_poly.pdbx_seq_one_letter_code
_entity_poly.pdbx_strand_id
1 'polypeptide(L)' 'MAKSPCPISKTLFLEKAEAVKITINGQELIADRREFSTGSFGWYHNGKVTISVDGKPLSVQIGLNLTVVGSKEADR' A
#
# COMPACT_ATOMS: atom_id res chain seq x y z
N MET A 1 -11.99 2.27 27.88
CA MET A 1 -11.09 1.40 27.14
C MET A 1 -10.94 1.86 25.69
N ALA A 2 -9.75 1.96 25.24
CA ALA A 2 -9.51 2.42 23.89
C ALA A 2 -9.86 1.34 22.88
N LYS A 3 -10.60 1.72 21.86
CA LYS A 3 -10.85 0.83 20.75
C LYS A 3 -9.72 0.94 19.75
N SER A 4 -9.46 -0.16 19.05
CA SER A 4 -8.55 -0.08 17.93
C SER A 4 -9.12 0.88 16.90
N PRO A 5 -8.32 1.82 16.35
CA PRO A 5 -8.81 2.71 15.31
C PRO A 5 -9.06 1.99 13.98
N CYS A 6 -8.59 0.76 13.85
CA CYS A 6 -8.81 -0.02 12.65
C CYS A 6 -10.14 -0.78 12.74
N PRO A 7 -11.05 -0.57 11.79
CA PRO A 7 -12.38 -1.17 11.87
C PRO A 7 -12.44 -2.66 11.55
N ILE A 8 -11.34 -3.26 11.09
CA ILE A 8 -11.34 -4.67 10.74
C ILE A 8 -10.15 -5.38 11.38
N SER A 9 -10.27 -6.69 11.55
CA SER A 9 -9.18 -7.50 12.07
C SER A 9 -8.19 -7.81 10.96
N LYS A 10 -6.99 -8.21 11.35
CA LYS A 10 -5.96 -8.61 10.41
C LYS A 10 -6.41 -9.78 9.54
N THR A 11 -7.05 -10.76 10.16
CA THR A 11 -7.54 -11.93 9.42
C THR A 11 -8.55 -11.54 8.36
N LEU A 12 -9.50 -10.69 8.74
CA LEU A 12 -10.51 -10.23 7.79
C LEU A 12 -9.87 -9.45 6.65
N PHE A 13 -8.91 -8.59 6.97
CA PHE A 13 -8.21 -7.83 5.95
C PHE A 13 -7.54 -8.76 4.93
N LEU A 14 -6.79 -9.75 5.43
CA LEU A 14 -6.06 -10.65 4.54
C LEU A 14 -6.98 -11.52 3.69
N GLU A 15 -8.19 -11.77 4.16
CA GLU A 15 -9.15 -12.55 3.39
C GLU A 15 -9.93 -11.72 2.38
N LYS A 16 -10.24 -10.47 2.70
CA LYS A 16 -11.18 -9.69 1.92
C LYS A 16 -10.55 -8.54 1.13
N ALA A 17 -9.38 -8.10 1.52
CA ALA A 17 -8.78 -6.95 0.84
C ALA A 17 -8.37 -7.30 -0.59
N GLU A 18 -8.61 -6.37 -1.49
CA GLU A 18 -8.23 -6.53 -2.89
C GLU A 18 -7.12 -5.55 -3.21
N ALA A 19 -6.41 -5.81 -4.30
CA ALA A 19 -5.34 -4.94 -4.73
C ALA A 19 -5.87 -3.53 -5.03
N VAL A 20 -5.04 -2.53 -4.76
CA VAL A 20 -5.41 -1.14 -4.98
C VAL A 20 -4.77 -0.64 -6.26
N LYS A 21 -5.57 0.03 -7.09
CA LYS A 21 -5.05 0.64 -8.32
C LYS A 21 -4.55 2.04 -8.02
N ILE A 22 -3.38 2.34 -8.52
CA ILE A 22 -2.75 3.62 -8.30
C ILE A 22 -2.28 4.16 -9.65
N THR A 23 -2.55 5.43 -9.91
CA THR A 23 -2.10 6.06 -11.15
C THR A 23 -1.05 7.10 -10.81
N ILE A 24 0.13 6.97 -11.39
CA ILE A 24 1.20 7.93 -11.21
C ILE A 24 1.62 8.41 -12.60
N ASN A 25 1.47 9.70 -12.81
CA ASN A 25 1.88 10.32 -14.07
C ASN A 25 1.33 9.59 -15.29
N GLY A 26 0.05 9.18 -15.22
CA GLY A 26 -0.61 8.49 -16.31
C GLY A 26 -0.33 7.00 -16.39
N GLN A 27 0.50 6.47 -15.52
CA GLN A 27 0.83 5.04 -15.51
C GLN A 27 0.08 4.34 -14.38
N GLU A 28 -0.58 3.25 -14.73
CA GLU A 28 -1.37 2.50 -13.76
C GLU A 28 -0.52 1.45 -13.05
N LEU A 29 -0.59 1.44 -11.74
CA LEU A 29 0.13 0.50 -10.90
C LEU A 29 -0.86 -0.23 -10.01
N ILE A 30 -0.47 -1.42 -9.58
CA ILE A 30 -1.31 -2.21 -8.69
C ILE A 30 -0.51 -2.57 -7.45
N ALA A 31 -1.04 -2.16 -6.29
CA ALA A 31 -0.41 -2.48 -5.02
C ALA A 31 -1.14 -3.67 -4.40
N ASP A 32 -0.39 -4.71 -4.09
CA ASP A 32 -0.94 -5.92 -3.50
C ASP A 32 -1.02 -5.79 -1.99
N ARG A 33 -2.01 -6.44 -1.39
CA ARG A 33 -2.14 -6.43 0.05
C ARG A 33 -0.94 -7.12 0.68
N ARG A 34 -0.54 -6.63 1.84
CA ARG A 34 0.63 -7.16 2.50
C ARG A 34 0.57 -6.92 4.00
N GLU A 35 1.14 -7.86 4.75
CA GLU A 35 1.34 -7.69 6.18
C GLU A 35 2.78 -7.21 6.38
N PHE A 36 2.95 -6.15 7.16
CA PHE A 36 4.26 -5.59 7.39
C PHE A 36 4.89 -6.18 8.65
N SER A 37 6.21 -6.15 8.72
CA SER A 37 6.94 -6.72 9.84
C SER A 37 6.64 -6.02 11.17
N THR A 38 6.14 -4.80 11.12
CA THR A 38 5.78 -4.04 12.33
C THR A 38 4.45 -4.47 12.93
N GLY A 39 3.74 -5.40 12.28
CA GLY A 39 2.42 -5.82 12.75
C GLY A 39 1.29 -5.10 12.08
N SER A 40 1.57 -4.09 11.29
CA SER A 40 0.58 -3.39 10.49
C SER A 40 0.28 -4.16 9.21
N PHE A 41 -0.79 -3.77 8.54
CA PHE A 41 -1.10 -4.35 7.24
C PHE A 41 -1.61 -3.26 6.30
N GLY A 42 -1.59 -3.57 5.03
CA GLY A 42 -1.99 -2.62 4.02
C GLY A 42 -1.63 -3.15 2.64
N TRP A 43 -1.12 -2.27 1.79
CA TRP A 43 -0.76 -2.63 0.42
C TRP A 43 0.67 -2.19 0.15
N TYR A 44 1.30 -2.86 -0.79
CA TYR A 44 2.68 -2.58 -1.13
C TYR A 44 2.90 -2.73 -2.63
N HIS A 45 3.69 -1.84 -3.20
CA HIS A 45 4.10 -1.94 -4.60
C HIS A 45 5.56 -1.49 -4.71
N ASN A 46 6.31 -2.25 -5.48
CA ASN A 46 7.70 -1.93 -5.77
C ASN A 46 7.92 -2.11 -7.26
N GLY A 47 8.32 -1.04 -7.93
CA GLY A 47 8.50 -1.09 -9.37
C GLY A 47 9.21 0.15 -9.87
N LYS A 48 9.10 0.38 -11.17
CA LYS A 48 9.72 1.53 -11.81
C LYS A 48 8.77 2.15 -12.82
N VAL A 49 8.86 3.46 -12.95
CA VAL A 49 8.13 4.20 -13.98
C VAL A 49 9.08 5.15 -14.65
N THR A 50 8.69 5.61 -15.85
CA THR A 50 9.46 6.61 -16.58
C THR A 50 8.78 7.94 -16.46
N ILE A 51 9.52 8.95 -16.02
CA ILE A 51 9.02 10.31 -15.88
C ILE A 51 9.95 11.23 -16.66
N SER A 52 9.37 12.10 -17.47
CA SER A 52 10.15 13.04 -18.26
C SER A 52 10.39 14.33 -17.47
N VAL A 53 11.65 14.76 -17.45
CA VAL A 53 12.02 16.02 -16.83
C VAL A 53 12.84 16.79 -17.86
N ASP A 54 12.40 17.98 -18.21
CA ASP A 54 13.06 18.82 -19.19
C ASP A 54 13.28 18.05 -20.50
N GLY A 55 12.26 17.30 -20.93
CA GLY A 55 12.31 16.54 -22.17
C GLY A 55 13.14 15.26 -22.11
N LYS A 56 13.69 14.94 -20.93
CA LYS A 56 14.55 13.76 -20.80
C LYS A 56 13.84 12.67 -19.98
N PRO A 57 13.78 11.45 -20.48
CA PRO A 57 13.13 10.37 -19.74
C PRO A 57 14.02 9.89 -18.59
N LEU A 58 13.45 9.78 -17.41
CA LEU A 58 14.14 9.29 -16.24
C LEU A 58 13.45 8.03 -15.74
N SER A 59 14.25 7.03 -15.38
CA SER A 59 13.72 5.83 -14.76
C SER A 59 13.64 6.08 -13.26
N VAL A 60 12.44 6.03 -12.72
CA VAL A 60 12.18 6.33 -11.31
C VAL A 60 11.75 5.08 -10.59
N GLN A 61 12.41 4.76 -9.50
CA GLN A 61 12.05 3.61 -8.69
C GLN A 61 10.93 3.99 -7.73
N ILE A 62 9.94 3.12 -7.63
CA ILE A 62 8.79 3.34 -6.78
C ILE A 62 8.81 2.37 -5.61
N GLY A 63 8.64 2.91 -4.41
CA GLY A 63 8.40 2.10 -3.23
C GLY A 63 7.18 2.68 -2.54
N LEU A 64 6.03 2.02 -2.69
CA LEU A 64 4.77 2.49 -2.12
C LEU A 64 4.36 1.63 -0.96
N ASN A 65 4.09 2.25 0.17
CA ASN A 65 3.54 1.58 1.34
C ASN A 65 2.23 2.25 1.69
N LEU A 66 1.15 1.51 1.55
CA LEU A 66 -0.18 1.98 1.94
C LEU A 66 -0.56 1.24 3.21
N THR A 67 -0.46 1.91 4.34
CA THR A 67 -0.69 1.29 5.63
C THR A 67 -2.04 1.70 6.18
N VAL A 68 -2.83 0.73 6.60
CA VAL A 68 -4.12 1.02 7.23
C VAL A 68 -3.85 1.68 8.57
N VAL A 69 -4.40 2.86 8.78
CA VAL A 69 -4.19 3.61 10.02
C VAL A 69 -4.70 2.81 11.19
N GLY A 70 -3.84 2.63 12.19
CA GLY A 70 -4.20 1.88 13.38
C GLY A 70 -4.16 0.36 13.23
N SER A 71 -3.75 -0.15 12.07
CA SER A 71 -3.76 -1.58 11.82
C SER A 71 -2.82 -2.36 12.74
N LYS A 72 -1.77 -1.70 13.23
CA LYS A 72 -0.85 -2.35 14.15
C LYS A 72 -1.55 -2.80 15.43
N GLU A 73 -2.61 -2.10 15.80
CA GLU A 73 -3.38 -2.41 17.01
C GLU A 73 -4.68 -3.15 16.70
N ALA A 74 -4.87 -3.56 15.46
CA ALA A 74 -6.08 -4.27 15.08
C ALA A 74 -6.10 -5.68 15.67
N ASP A 75 -7.29 -6.23 15.81
CA ASP A 75 -7.45 -7.60 16.27
C ASP A 75 -6.86 -8.57 15.24
N ARG A 76 -6.41 -9.70 15.74
CA ARG A 76 -5.81 -10.73 14.89
C ARG A 76 -6.76 -11.87 14.62
#